data_315060bc6d4020f1f55233aa3e7393d5
#
_entry.id   315060bc6d4020f1f55233aa3e7393d5
#
_cell.length_a   1.000
_cell.length_b   1.000
_cell.length_c   1.000
_cell.angle_alpha   90.00
_cell.angle_beta   90.00
_cell.angle_gamma   90.00
#
_symmetry.space_group_name_H-M   'P 1'
#
loop_
_entity.id
_entity.type
_entity.pdbx_description
1 polymer ?
#
loop_
_entity_poly.entity_id
_entity_poly.type
_entity_poly.pdbx_seq_one_letter_code
_entity_poly.pdbx_strand_id
1 'polypeptide(L)'
;MTRHIARWDLDKTYLRTEFDTLRDLVRTALERPDEKRTNPGAATLLREMVRAGVSVHILSGSPEQMRRRLEDKLRLDGIAWDSFTLKPNLQNMLRLRFRAMRDQLGYKLPALLQARATVESPEMSRASADFTPRKETLFGDDAEADAFVYSLYADVVAGRASEETLLEVCEKGRVYPDVVAQTMRCARLIPKGEVVERILIHLERQTSPGDFAAYGSRAVPFYNYLQAALVVHEDGRLGADGVMRVGVELVVQHRFDGDALARSYLDLARRGHLRGTAARDLAIAIETGADERMPGARELRVLAERLPEMADLAKRQYRETPCTCDYLALVETHNQRRKRRG
;
A
#
# COMPACT_ATOMS: atom_id res chain seq x y z
N MET A 1 12.45 -16.32 12.62
CA MET A 1 11.95 -14.93 12.45
C MET A 1 10.65 -14.97 11.67
N THR A 2 9.60 -14.35 12.17
CA THR A 2 8.31 -14.25 11.46
C THR A 2 8.46 -13.29 10.27
N ARG A 3 8.16 -13.78 9.06
CA ARG A 3 8.32 -13.05 7.80
C ARG A 3 7.30 -11.89 7.74
N HIS A 4 7.75 -10.65 7.50
CA HIS A 4 6.87 -9.50 7.31
C HIS A 4 5.99 -9.67 6.07
N ILE A 5 4.78 -9.15 6.07
CA ILE A 5 3.83 -9.24 4.96
C ILE A 5 3.68 -7.88 4.29
N ALA A 6 3.80 -7.82 2.97
CA ALA A 6 3.39 -6.69 2.15
C ALA A 6 2.13 -7.06 1.36
N ARG A 7 1.05 -6.30 1.55
CA ARG A 7 -0.18 -6.43 0.77
C ARG A 7 -0.25 -5.32 -0.26
N TRP A 8 -0.27 -5.70 -1.53
CA TRP A 8 -0.22 -4.76 -2.65
C TRP A 8 -1.51 -4.78 -3.46
N ASP A 9 -2.12 -3.61 -3.59
CA ASP A 9 -3.08 -3.39 -4.66
C ASP A 9 -2.38 -3.25 -6.01
N LEU A 10 -3.03 -3.63 -7.10
CA LEU A 10 -2.43 -3.54 -8.43
C LEU A 10 -2.89 -2.30 -9.19
N ASP A 11 -4.20 -2.08 -9.25
CA ASP A 11 -4.76 -1.05 -10.10
C ASP A 11 -4.45 0.34 -9.52
N LYS A 12 -3.83 1.22 -10.34
CA LYS A 12 -3.38 2.56 -9.95
C LYS A 12 -2.30 2.62 -8.86
N THR A 13 -2.08 1.53 -8.14
CA THR A 13 -0.99 1.37 -7.19
C THR A 13 0.25 0.83 -7.91
N TYR A 14 0.25 -0.39 -8.38
CA TYR A 14 1.36 -0.99 -9.12
C TYR A 14 1.31 -0.64 -10.62
N LEU A 15 0.13 -0.80 -11.25
CA LEU A 15 -0.10 -0.52 -12.66
C LEU A 15 -0.63 0.89 -12.87
N ARG A 16 -0.18 1.56 -13.92
CA ARG A 16 -0.80 2.76 -14.45
C ARG A 16 -2.05 2.37 -15.24
N THR A 17 -3.19 2.36 -14.57
CA THR A 17 -4.45 2.00 -15.19
C THR A 17 -5.38 3.22 -15.28
N GLU A 18 -5.77 3.58 -16.51
CA GLU A 18 -6.68 4.71 -16.78
C GLU A 18 -8.14 4.25 -16.80
N PHE A 19 -8.57 3.42 -15.84
CA PHE A 19 -9.94 2.92 -15.83
C PHE A 19 -10.90 3.90 -15.16
N ASP A 20 -11.60 4.65 -15.94
CA ASP A 20 -12.78 5.39 -15.50
C ASP A 20 -14.07 4.81 -16.06
N THR A 21 -13.99 3.97 -17.10
CA THR A 21 -15.14 3.39 -17.78
C THR A 21 -14.99 1.88 -18.01
N LEU A 22 -16.14 1.23 -18.27
CA LEU A 22 -16.19 -0.19 -18.63
C LEU A 22 -15.42 -0.50 -19.93
N ARG A 23 -15.38 0.47 -20.87
CA ARG A 23 -14.60 0.36 -22.12
C ARG A 23 -13.11 0.30 -21.84
N ASP A 24 -12.63 1.11 -20.90
CA ASP A 24 -11.22 1.13 -20.52
C ASP A 24 -10.82 -0.20 -19.85
N LEU A 25 -11.70 -0.76 -19.03
CA LEU A 25 -11.48 -2.09 -18.43
C LEU A 25 -11.35 -3.17 -19.51
N VAL A 26 -12.27 -3.20 -20.49
CA VAL A 26 -12.23 -4.18 -21.59
C VAL A 26 -10.97 -3.97 -22.45
N ARG A 27 -10.60 -2.72 -22.73
CA ARG A 27 -9.38 -2.38 -23.45
C ARG A 27 -8.13 -2.89 -22.72
N THR A 28 -8.00 -2.61 -21.45
CA THR A 28 -6.85 -3.07 -20.65
C THR A 28 -6.90 -4.58 -20.38
N ALA A 29 -8.10 -5.18 -20.33
CA ALA A 29 -8.21 -6.63 -20.35
C ALA A 29 -7.67 -7.25 -21.64
N LEU A 30 -7.67 -6.51 -22.75
CA LEU A 30 -7.13 -6.92 -24.04
C LEU A 30 -5.65 -6.54 -24.25
N GLU A 31 -5.11 -5.58 -23.49
CA GLU A 31 -3.69 -5.20 -23.55
C GLU A 31 -2.77 -6.39 -23.25
N ARG A 32 -1.68 -6.49 -23.99
CA ARG A 32 -0.66 -7.49 -23.73
C ARG A 32 0.07 -7.18 -22.42
N PRO A 33 0.62 -8.19 -21.72
CA PRO A 33 1.37 -7.98 -20.48
C PRO A 33 2.52 -6.97 -20.61
N ASP A 34 3.20 -6.92 -21.76
CA ASP A 34 4.31 -6.01 -22.09
C ASP A 34 3.84 -4.57 -22.35
N GLU A 35 2.60 -4.36 -22.77
CA GLU A 35 1.99 -3.04 -22.97
C GLU A 35 1.54 -2.38 -21.67
N LYS A 36 1.32 -3.15 -20.61
CA LYS A 36 0.90 -2.63 -19.30
C LYS A 36 2.05 -1.87 -18.63
N ARG A 37 1.82 -0.57 -18.39
CA ARG A 37 2.81 0.29 -17.72
C ARG A 37 2.71 0.16 -16.22
N THR A 38 3.85 0.04 -15.56
CA THR A 38 3.96 0.12 -14.09
C THR A 38 4.18 1.56 -13.64
N ASN A 39 3.81 1.86 -12.42
CA ASN A 39 4.19 3.13 -11.80
C ASN A 39 5.71 3.17 -11.60
N PRO A 40 6.37 4.33 -11.88
CA PRO A 40 7.81 4.48 -11.76
C PRO A 40 8.34 4.06 -10.39
N GLY A 41 9.26 3.10 -10.35
CA GLY A 41 9.86 2.57 -9.13
C GLY A 41 9.06 1.46 -8.43
N ALA A 42 7.79 1.23 -8.79
CA ALA A 42 6.93 0.24 -8.12
C ALA A 42 7.48 -1.19 -8.27
N ALA A 43 7.84 -1.57 -9.49
CA ALA A 43 8.37 -2.91 -9.76
C ALA A 43 9.71 -3.15 -9.04
N THR A 44 10.60 -2.16 -9.04
CA THR A 44 11.88 -2.28 -8.33
C THR A 44 11.66 -2.36 -6.82
N LEU A 45 10.81 -1.50 -6.23
CA LEU A 45 10.52 -1.60 -4.79
C LEU A 45 9.98 -2.99 -4.43
N LEU A 46 9.02 -3.49 -5.19
CA LEU A 46 8.41 -4.79 -4.90
C LEU A 46 9.42 -5.94 -5.00
N ARG A 47 10.29 -5.95 -6.05
CA ARG A 47 11.39 -6.92 -6.17
C ARG A 47 12.35 -6.86 -4.98
N GLU A 48 12.74 -5.65 -4.56
CA GLU A 48 13.66 -5.47 -3.46
C GLU A 48 13.06 -5.90 -2.11
N MET A 49 11.75 -5.68 -1.89
CA MET A 49 11.05 -6.22 -0.73
C MET A 49 11.05 -7.75 -0.71
N VAL A 50 10.81 -8.39 -1.87
CA VAL A 50 10.92 -9.86 -2.00
C VAL A 50 12.34 -10.34 -1.67
N ARG A 51 13.37 -9.66 -2.19
CA ARG A 51 14.79 -9.97 -1.89
C ARG A 51 15.12 -9.80 -0.41
N ALA A 52 14.53 -8.81 0.25
CA ALA A 52 14.64 -8.60 1.69
C ALA A 52 13.88 -9.64 2.54
N GLY A 53 13.22 -10.61 1.89
CA GLY A 53 12.50 -11.69 2.59
C GLY A 53 11.07 -11.31 3.01
N VAL A 54 10.51 -10.23 2.51
CA VAL A 54 9.10 -9.86 2.74
C VAL A 54 8.18 -10.79 1.95
N SER A 55 7.11 -11.26 2.57
CA SER A 55 6.06 -12.05 1.94
C SER A 55 5.11 -11.14 1.18
N VAL A 56 4.92 -11.38 -0.12
CA VAL A 56 4.13 -10.51 -1.00
C VAL A 56 2.77 -11.12 -1.29
N HIS A 57 1.73 -10.40 -0.93
CA HIS A 57 0.33 -10.78 -1.16
C HIS A 57 -0.35 -9.73 -2.02
N ILE A 58 -0.75 -10.11 -3.21
CA ILE A 58 -1.45 -9.23 -4.16
C ILE A 58 -2.95 -9.28 -3.88
N LEU A 59 -3.58 -8.10 -3.82
CA LEU A 59 -5.03 -7.95 -3.69
C LEU A 59 -5.52 -6.92 -4.70
N SER A 60 -6.26 -7.33 -5.72
CA SER A 60 -6.72 -6.44 -6.78
C SER A 60 -8.24 -6.52 -6.98
N GLY A 61 -8.86 -5.37 -7.26
CA GLY A 61 -10.26 -5.27 -7.67
C GLY A 61 -10.52 -5.80 -9.09
N SER A 62 -9.49 -6.14 -9.84
CA SER A 62 -9.58 -6.74 -11.17
C SER A 62 -10.25 -8.12 -11.12
N PRO A 63 -11.01 -8.51 -12.18
CA PRO A 63 -11.73 -9.79 -12.22
C PRO A 63 -10.80 -10.98 -12.39
N GLU A 64 -11.24 -12.14 -11.88
CA GLU A 64 -10.51 -13.40 -11.95
C GLU A 64 -10.12 -13.79 -13.40
N GLN A 65 -10.92 -13.40 -14.40
CA GLN A 65 -10.62 -13.63 -15.81
C GLN A 65 -9.33 -12.94 -16.29
N MET A 66 -8.85 -11.92 -15.57
CA MET A 66 -7.60 -11.22 -15.89
C MET A 66 -6.38 -11.87 -15.23
N ARG A 67 -6.55 -12.87 -14.35
CA ARG A 67 -5.48 -13.50 -13.57
C ARG A 67 -4.24 -13.78 -14.39
N ARG A 68 -4.38 -14.58 -15.46
CA ARG A 68 -3.25 -15.01 -16.28
C ARG A 68 -2.43 -13.82 -16.80
N ARG A 69 -3.10 -12.79 -17.32
CA ARG A 69 -2.40 -11.61 -17.87
C ARG A 69 -1.71 -10.77 -16.82
N LEU A 70 -2.33 -10.65 -15.65
CA LEU A 70 -1.72 -9.92 -14.52
C LEU A 70 -0.54 -10.68 -13.95
N GLU A 71 -0.64 -12.00 -13.80
CA GLU A 71 0.46 -12.86 -13.39
C GLU A 71 1.61 -12.83 -14.41
N ASP A 72 1.30 -12.89 -15.72
CA ASP A 72 2.31 -12.80 -16.79
C ASP A 72 3.02 -11.44 -16.73
N LYS A 73 2.31 -10.35 -16.47
CA LYS A 73 2.92 -9.02 -16.26
C LYS A 73 3.85 -9.01 -15.06
N LEU A 74 3.43 -9.54 -13.91
CA LEU A 74 4.27 -9.61 -12.72
C LEU A 74 5.53 -10.49 -12.97
N ARG A 75 5.39 -11.61 -13.70
CA ARG A 75 6.53 -12.45 -14.08
C ARG A 75 7.50 -11.72 -15.00
N LEU A 76 7.00 -10.97 -16.01
CA LEU A 76 7.82 -10.14 -16.89
C LEU A 76 8.60 -9.07 -16.11
N ASP A 77 7.96 -8.49 -15.08
CA ASP A 77 8.62 -7.54 -14.19
C ASP A 77 9.55 -8.21 -13.16
N GLY A 78 9.67 -9.54 -13.18
CA GLY A 78 10.52 -10.29 -12.25
C GLY A 78 10.01 -10.32 -10.82
N ILE A 79 8.69 -10.19 -10.61
CA ILE A 79 8.04 -10.21 -9.29
C ILE A 79 7.67 -11.63 -8.92
N ALA A 80 8.02 -12.04 -7.69
CA ALA A 80 7.48 -13.23 -7.03
C ALA A 80 6.43 -12.80 -5.99
N TRP A 81 5.40 -13.63 -5.81
CA TRP A 81 4.35 -13.38 -4.83
C TRP A 81 3.93 -14.69 -4.12
N ASP A 82 3.46 -14.57 -2.89
CA ASP A 82 3.00 -15.70 -2.08
C ASP A 82 1.50 -15.96 -2.26
N SER A 83 0.71 -14.92 -2.50
CA SER A 83 -0.72 -15.07 -2.83
C SER A 83 -1.20 -13.99 -3.79
N PHE A 84 -2.24 -14.33 -4.57
CA PHE A 84 -2.83 -13.43 -5.53
C PHE A 84 -4.36 -13.55 -5.49
N THR A 85 -5.02 -12.53 -4.96
CA THR A 85 -6.46 -12.48 -4.75
C THR A 85 -7.09 -11.50 -5.72
N LEU A 86 -8.03 -11.98 -6.54
CA LEU A 86 -8.80 -11.21 -7.51
C LEU A 86 -10.30 -11.32 -7.22
N LYS A 87 -11.06 -10.39 -7.74
CA LYS A 87 -12.52 -10.36 -7.58
C LYS A 87 -13.17 -11.52 -8.34
N PRO A 88 -13.98 -12.37 -7.71
CA PRO A 88 -14.37 -13.68 -8.28
C PRO A 88 -15.31 -13.63 -9.47
N ASN A 89 -15.96 -12.51 -9.84
CA ASN A 89 -16.99 -12.56 -10.88
C ASN A 89 -17.13 -11.30 -11.76
N LEU A 90 -16.97 -11.49 -13.09
CA LEU A 90 -17.16 -10.44 -14.10
C LEU A 90 -18.64 -9.99 -14.25
N GLN A 91 -19.60 -10.90 -14.07
CA GLN A 91 -21.04 -10.59 -14.27
C GLN A 91 -21.55 -9.56 -13.24
N ASN A 92 -21.01 -9.59 -12.02
CA ASN A 92 -21.30 -8.57 -11.02
C ASN A 92 -20.61 -7.24 -11.32
N MET A 93 -19.54 -7.22 -12.12
CA MET A 93 -18.81 -6.00 -12.50
C MET A 93 -19.60 -5.12 -13.48
N LEU A 94 -20.40 -5.69 -14.37
CA LEU A 94 -21.25 -4.93 -15.31
C LEU A 94 -22.28 -4.05 -14.58
N ARG A 95 -22.60 -4.39 -13.34
CA ARG A 95 -23.49 -3.62 -12.44
C ARG A 95 -22.76 -2.73 -11.44
N LEU A 96 -21.40 -2.81 -11.35
CA LEU A 96 -20.59 -2.16 -10.32
C LEU A 96 -19.90 -0.92 -10.89
N ARG A 97 -20.03 0.17 -10.17
CA ARG A 97 -19.18 1.35 -10.33
C ARG A 97 -17.94 1.11 -9.45
N PHE A 98 -16.79 0.74 -10.04
CA PHE A 98 -15.53 0.36 -9.38
C PHE A 98 -15.06 1.27 -8.24
N ARG A 99 -15.58 2.48 -8.15
CA ARG A 99 -15.23 3.50 -7.16
C ARG A 99 -16.27 3.67 -6.05
N ALA A 100 -17.29 2.81 -5.99
CA ALA A 100 -18.27 2.91 -4.93
C ALA A 100 -17.70 2.32 -3.64
N MET A 101 -17.82 3.05 -2.52
CA MET A 101 -17.40 2.59 -1.18
C MET A 101 -17.96 1.19 -0.87
N ARG A 102 -19.21 0.90 -1.27
CA ARG A 102 -19.83 -0.42 -1.14
C ARG A 102 -18.99 -1.54 -1.76
N ASP A 103 -18.46 -1.29 -2.95
CA ASP A 103 -17.74 -2.32 -3.71
C ASP A 103 -16.34 -2.55 -3.15
N GLN A 104 -15.70 -1.50 -2.62
CA GLN A 104 -14.43 -1.59 -1.93
C GLN A 104 -14.58 -2.27 -0.57
N LEU A 105 -15.53 -1.86 0.25
CA LEU A 105 -15.85 -2.50 1.53
C LEU A 105 -16.30 -3.95 1.34
N GLY A 106 -17.15 -4.21 0.33
CA GLY A 106 -17.71 -5.55 0.08
C GLY A 106 -16.72 -6.53 -0.54
N TYR A 107 -15.55 -6.06 -0.98
CA TYR A 107 -14.52 -6.94 -1.55
C TYR A 107 -13.20 -6.88 -0.80
N LYS A 108 -12.55 -5.70 -0.72
CA LYS A 108 -11.19 -5.61 -0.14
C LYS A 108 -11.18 -5.95 1.35
N LEU A 109 -12.15 -5.45 2.13
CA LEU A 109 -12.18 -5.70 3.57
C LEU A 109 -12.34 -7.19 3.93
N PRO A 110 -13.36 -7.92 3.42
CA PRO A 110 -13.49 -9.36 3.72
C PRO A 110 -12.30 -10.16 3.18
N ALA A 111 -11.73 -9.80 2.01
CA ALA A 111 -10.55 -10.47 1.47
C ALA A 111 -9.32 -10.31 2.37
N LEU A 112 -9.08 -9.11 2.92
CA LEU A 112 -8.00 -8.86 3.88
C LEU A 112 -8.20 -9.66 5.17
N LEU A 113 -9.41 -9.62 5.75
CA LEU A 113 -9.73 -10.36 6.97
C LEU A 113 -9.61 -11.87 6.76
N GLN A 114 -10.10 -12.40 5.65
CA GLN A 114 -9.98 -13.81 5.32
C GLN A 114 -8.53 -14.24 5.13
N ALA A 115 -7.75 -13.45 4.37
CA ALA A 115 -6.32 -13.72 4.16
C ALA A 115 -5.56 -13.70 5.50
N ARG A 116 -5.90 -12.78 6.41
CA ARG A 116 -5.31 -12.74 7.74
C ARG A 116 -5.68 -13.96 8.57
N ALA A 117 -6.95 -14.34 8.61
CA ALA A 117 -7.43 -15.53 9.31
C ALA A 117 -6.76 -16.83 8.79
N THR A 118 -6.42 -16.89 7.50
CA THR A 118 -5.73 -18.04 6.90
C THR A 118 -4.26 -18.09 7.30
N VAL A 119 -3.58 -16.92 7.35
CA VAL A 119 -2.16 -16.85 7.70
C VAL A 119 -1.90 -17.08 9.18
N GLU A 120 -2.85 -16.70 10.04
CA GLU A 120 -2.77 -16.84 11.48
C GLU A 120 -4.00 -17.58 12.01
N SER A 121 -4.06 -18.88 11.74
CA SER A 121 -5.15 -19.69 12.28
C SER A 121 -5.11 -19.68 13.81
N PRO A 122 -6.28 -19.70 14.49
CA PRO A 122 -6.37 -19.79 15.93
C PRO A 122 -5.59 -20.98 16.52
N GLU A 123 -5.40 -22.04 15.73
CA GLU A 123 -4.63 -23.23 16.08
C GLU A 123 -3.13 -22.93 16.20
N MET A 124 -2.57 -22.14 15.26
CA MET A 124 -1.16 -21.70 15.33
C MET A 124 -0.93 -20.74 16.53
N SER A 125 -1.88 -19.86 16.82
CA SER A 125 -1.80 -18.95 17.97
C SER A 125 -1.86 -19.67 19.31
N ARG A 126 -2.60 -20.77 19.40
CA ARG A 126 -2.72 -21.58 20.62
C ARG A 126 -1.57 -22.57 20.82
N ALA A 127 -0.89 -22.95 19.74
CA ALA A 127 0.15 -23.98 19.74
C ALA A 127 1.52 -23.48 20.26
N SER A 128 1.73 -22.16 20.37
CA SER A 128 3.01 -21.59 20.83
C SER A 128 2.79 -20.46 21.81
N ALA A 129 3.41 -20.56 23.01
CA ALA A 129 3.43 -19.50 24.01
C ALA A 129 4.18 -18.24 23.50
N ASP A 130 5.05 -18.40 22.48
CA ASP A 130 5.86 -17.32 21.89
C ASP A 130 5.28 -16.86 20.53
N PHE A 131 3.99 -17.02 20.29
CA PHE A 131 3.36 -16.60 19.04
C PHE A 131 3.44 -15.07 18.90
N THR A 132 4.24 -14.63 17.93
CA THR A 132 4.32 -13.21 17.54
C THR A 132 3.58 -13.01 16.22
N PRO A 133 2.50 -12.23 16.19
CA PRO A 133 1.75 -11.94 14.97
C PRO A 133 2.65 -11.34 13.89
N ARG A 134 2.48 -11.77 12.65
CA ARG A 134 3.21 -11.18 11.51
C ARG A 134 2.77 -9.75 11.30
N LYS A 135 3.75 -8.87 11.19
CA LYS A 135 3.50 -7.46 10.87
C LYS A 135 3.21 -7.28 9.37
N GLU A 136 2.44 -6.25 9.05
CA GLU A 136 1.98 -5.98 7.68
C GLU A 136 2.22 -4.53 7.27
N THR A 137 2.58 -4.34 5.99
CA THR A 137 2.54 -3.07 5.28
C THR A 137 1.57 -3.19 4.11
N LEU A 138 0.66 -2.23 3.99
CA LEU A 138 -0.40 -2.20 2.98
C LEU A 138 -0.08 -1.10 1.95
N PHE A 139 -0.23 -1.41 0.66
CA PHE A 139 -0.01 -0.49 -0.45
C PHE A 139 -1.30 -0.33 -1.23
N GLY A 140 -1.75 0.90 -1.39
CA GLY A 140 -2.94 1.28 -2.14
C GLY A 140 -2.81 2.65 -2.78
N ASP A 141 -3.91 3.19 -3.28
CA ASP A 141 -3.97 4.47 -3.97
C ASP A 141 -5.09 5.40 -3.45
N ASP A 142 -5.05 6.67 -3.92
CA ASP A 142 -6.05 7.69 -3.57
C ASP A 142 -7.24 7.76 -4.54
N ALA A 143 -7.24 6.97 -5.60
CA ALA A 143 -8.33 6.92 -6.56
C ALA A 143 -9.48 6.02 -6.11
N GLU A 144 -9.17 5.06 -5.24
CA GLU A 144 -10.09 4.16 -4.57
C GLU A 144 -10.27 4.53 -3.08
N ALA A 145 -10.90 3.67 -2.30
CA ALA A 145 -11.11 3.92 -0.88
C ALA A 145 -10.07 3.20 0.00
N ASP A 146 -8.84 3.01 -0.51
CA ASP A 146 -7.85 2.17 0.15
C ASP A 146 -7.44 2.69 1.53
N ALA A 147 -7.21 3.99 1.67
CA ALA A 147 -6.89 4.58 2.98
C ALA A 147 -7.97 4.27 4.03
N PHE A 148 -9.25 4.34 3.63
CA PHE A 148 -10.39 4.01 4.49
C PHE A 148 -10.44 2.52 4.83
N VAL A 149 -10.43 1.66 3.79
CA VAL A 149 -10.57 0.20 3.96
C VAL A 149 -9.41 -0.37 4.76
N TYR A 150 -8.17 0.07 4.47
CA TYR A 150 -6.98 -0.40 5.15
C TYR A 150 -6.89 0.09 6.60
N SER A 151 -7.33 1.32 6.87
CA SER A 151 -7.38 1.84 8.25
C SER A 151 -8.44 1.12 9.06
N LEU A 152 -9.64 0.90 8.50
CA LEU A 152 -10.68 0.11 9.14
C LEU A 152 -10.21 -1.33 9.41
N TYR A 153 -9.60 -1.99 8.41
CA TYR A 153 -9.00 -3.31 8.60
C TYR A 153 -8.00 -3.33 9.76
N ALA A 154 -7.08 -2.36 9.77
CA ALA A 154 -6.07 -2.26 10.80
C ALA A 154 -6.67 -2.06 12.19
N ASP A 155 -7.72 -1.25 12.32
CA ASP A 155 -8.38 -0.98 13.60
C ASP A 155 -9.27 -2.15 14.05
N VAL A 156 -9.88 -2.89 13.13
CA VAL A 156 -10.57 -4.15 13.42
C VAL A 156 -9.60 -5.21 13.95
N VAL A 157 -8.45 -5.38 13.28
CA VAL A 157 -7.45 -6.37 13.71
C VAL A 157 -6.78 -5.96 15.02
N ALA A 158 -6.56 -4.67 15.24
CA ALA A 158 -6.03 -4.17 16.51
C ALA A 158 -7.05 -4.23 17.67
N GLY A 159 -8.34 -4.42 17.38
CA GLY A 159 -9.41 -4.38 18.37
C GLY A 159 -9.88 -2.97 18.75
N ARG A 160 -9.45 -1.93 17.98
CA ARG A 160 -9.91 -0.54 18.19
C ARG A 160 -11.29 -0.27 17.60
N ALA A 161 -11.60 -0.87 16.46
CA ALA A 161 -12.96 -0.86 15.92
C ALA A 161 -13.75 -2.04 16.49
N SER A 162 -14.90 -1.75 17.13
CA SER A 162 -15.76 -2.79 17.69
C SER A 162 -16.53 -3.55 16.61
N GLU A 163 -17.12 -4.69 16.97
CA GLU A 163 -17.97 -5.45 16.04
C GLU A 163 -19.20 -4.62 15.64
N GLU A 164 -19.78 -3.84 16.54
CA GLU A 164 -20.90 -2.95 16.26
C GLU A 164 -20.50 -1.90 15.22
N THR A 165 -19.36 -1.24 15.42
CA THR A 165 -18.82 -0.25 14.46
C THR A 165 -18.61 -0.88 13.09
N LEU A 166 -18.00 -2.08 13.04
CA LEU A 166 -17.78 -2.79 11.78
C LEU A 166 -19.09 -3.13 11.06
N LEU A 167 -20.10 -3.61 11.82
CA LEU A 167 -21.41 -3.93 11.29
C LEU A 167 -22.10 -2.68 10.73
N GLU A 168 -22.17 -1.60 11.49
CA GLU A 168 -22.80 -0.34 11.08
C GLU A 168 -22.10 0.26 9.83
N VAL A 169 -20.77 0.21 9.76
CA VAL A 169 -20.01 0.67 8.59
C VAL A 169 -20.38 -0.13 7.36
N CYS A 170 -20.47 -1.46 7.47
CA CYS A 170 -20.88 -2.33 6.38
C CYS A 170 -22.32 -2.06 5.92
N GLU A 171 -23.26 -1.90 6.85
CA GLU A 171 -24.67 -1.61 6.57
C GLU A 171 -24.84 -0.23 5.91
N LYS A 172 -24.25 0.83 6.47
CA LYS A 172 -24.24 2.18 5.88
C LYS A 172 -23.50 2.21 4.52
N GLY A 173 -22.46 1.39 4.37
CA GLY A 173 -21.77 1.14 3.12
C GLY A 173 -22.60 0.34 2.10
N ARG A 174 -23.77 -0.18 2.50
CA ARG A 174 -24.68 -1.01 1.68
C ARG A 174 -24.00 -2.28 1.15
N VAL A 175 -23.14 -2.86 1.95
CA VAL A 175 -22.54 -4.18 1.67
C VAL A 175 -23.65 -5.24 1.72
N TYR A 176 -23.55 -6.24 0.86
CA TYR A 176 -24.54 -7.32 0.80
C TYR A 176 -24.54 -8.14 2.10
N PRO A 177 -25.74 -8.59 2.61
CA PRO A 177 -25.85 -9.26 3.91
C PRO A 177 -25.01 -10.52 4.08
N ASP A 178 -24.85 -11.31 3.02
CA ASP A 178 -24.00 -12.50 2.98
C ASP A 178 -22.52 -12.16 3.15
N VAL A 179 -22.07 -11.08 2.49
CA VAL A 179 -20.72 -10.55 2.62
C VAL A 179 -20.49 -9.96 4.02
N VAL A 180 -21.46 -9.25 4.58
CA VAL A 180 -21.40 -8.76 5.97
C VAL A 180 -21.22 -9.94 6.94
N ALA A 181 -22.02 -10.98 6.80
CA ALA A 181 -21.94 -12.17 7.64
C ALA A 181 -20.56 -12.86 7.55
N GLN A 182 -19.97 -12.92 6.34
CA GLN A 182 -18.62 -13.45 6.12
C GLN A 182 -17.56 -12.54 6.79
N THR A 183 -17.67 -11.22 6.59
CA THR A 183 -16.75 -10.23 7.17
C THR A 183 -16.70 -10.34 8.69
N MET A 184 -17.89 -10.39 9.34
CA MET A 184 -18.01 -10.52 10.78
C MET A 184 -17.41 -11.84 11.30
N ARG A 185 -17.66 -12.96 10.60
CA ARG A 185 -17.05 -14.26 10.96
C ARG A 185 -15.53 -14.19 10.92
N CYS A 186 -14.96 -13.65 9.83
CA CYS A 186 -13.50 -13.54 9.72
C CYS A 186 -12.92 -12.62 10.81
N ALA A 187 -13.56 -11.48 11.09
CA ALA A 187 -13.10 -10.55 12.12
C ALA A 187 -13.05 -11.17 13.54
N ARG A 188 -13.97 -12.10 13.84
CA ARG A 188 -13.99 -12.85 15.11
C ARG A 188 -12.90 -13.92 15.23
N LEU A 189 -12.48 -14.48 14.10
CA LEU A 189 -11.46 -15.54 14.08
C LEU A 189 -10.03 -15.00 14.22
N ILE A 190 -9.80 -13.72 13.94
CA ILE A 190 -8.46 -13.13 13.93
C ILE A 190 -8.04 -12.77 15.36
N PRO A 191 -6.86 -13.24 15.81
CA PRO A 191 -6.26 -12.76 17.06
C PRO A 191 -6.02 -11.25 17.01
N LYS A 192 -6.47 -10.53 18.04
CA LYS A 192 -6.32 -9.06 18.10
C LYS A 192 -4.88 -8.67 18.39
N GLY A 193 -4.40 -7.62 17.72
CA GLY A 193 -3.06 -7.09 17.93
C GLY A 193 -2.69 -6.00 16.93
N GLU A 194 -1.69 -5.19 17.29
CA GLU A 194 -1.12 -4.15 16.44
C GLU A 194 -0.23 -4.78 15.36
N VAL A 195 -0.81 -5.15 14.24
CA VAL A 195 -0.09 -5.85 13.16
C VAL A 195 0.21 -4.97 11.95
N VAL A 196 -0.65 -4.00 11.64
CA VAL A 196 -0.44 -3.10 10.50
C VAL A 196 0.52 -1.98 10.90
N GLU A 197 1.75 -2.02 10.36
CA GLU A 197 2.79 -1.02 10.63
C GLU A 197 2.59 0.23 9.78
N ARG A 198 2.32 0.05 8.46
CA ARG A 198 2.13 1.17 7.52
C ARG A 198 1.00 0.89 6.54
N ILE A 199 0.37 1.99 6.13
CA ILE A 199 -0.58 2.06 5.04
C ILE A 199 -0.04 3.11 4.07
N LEU A 200 0.58 2.66 2.98
CA LEU A 200 1.22 3.49 1.97
C LEU A 200 0.21 3.77 0.84
N ILE A 201 -0.13 5.05 0.65
CA ILE A 201 -1.16 5.47 -0.32
C ILE A 201 -0.51 6.28 -1.44
N HIS A 202 -0.44 5.70 -2.63
CA HIS A 202 0.03 6.37 -3.83
C HIS A 202 -0.94 7.46 -4.27
N LEU A 203 -0.44 8.69 -4.42
CA LEU A 203 -1.24 9.86 -4.79
C LEU A 203 -1.41 9.96 -6.32
N GLU A 204 -2.05 8.97 -6.92
CA GLU A 204 -2.33 8.91 -8.37
C GLU A 204 -3.18 10.10 -8.84
N ARG A 205 -4.14 10.52 -8.02
CA ARG A 205 -5.02 11.68 -8.28
C ARG A 205 -4.48 12.99 -7.69
N GLN A 206 -3.29 12.94 -7.10
CA GLN A 206 -2.69 14.09 -6.42
C GLN A 206 -3.61 14.70 -5.35
N THR A 207 -4.36 13.86 -4.64
CA THR A 207 -5.11 14.25 -3.45
C THR A 207 -4.17 14.90 -2.45
N SER A 208 -4.62 15.95 -1.77
CA SER A 208 -3.77 16.62 -0.77
C SER A 208 -3.36 15.65 0.34
N PRO A 209 -2.08 15.53 0.70
CA PRO A 209 -1.65 14.71 1.82
C PRO A 209 -2.35 15.02 3.13
N GLY A 210 -2.78 16.28 3.34
CA GLY A 210 -3.54 16.71 4.50
C GLY A 210 -4.90 16.00 4.66
N ASP A 211 -5.49 15.54 3.57
CA ASP A 211 -6.78 14.83 3.59
C ASP A 211 -6.66 13.44 4.26
N PHE A 212 -5.44 12.97 4.45
CA PHE A 212 -5.15 11.69 5.12
C PHE A 212 -4.83 11.84 6.61
N ALA A 213 -4.83 13.06 7.17
CA ALA A 213 -4.43 13.32 8.55
C ALA A 213 -5.27 12.53 9.58
N ALA A 214 -6.57 12.34 9.33
CA ALA A 214 -7.45 11.58 10.22
C ALA A 214 -7.06 10.11 10.35
N TYR A 215 -6.35 9.52 9.38
CA TYR A 215 -5.88 8.14 9.43
C TYR A 215 -4.62 7.94 10.30
N GLY A 216 -4.10 9.04 10.88
CA GLY A 216 -2.93 9.03 11.75
C GLY A 216 -1.60 8.77 11.03
N SER A 217 -0.52 8.70 11.79
CA SER A 217 0.85 8.56 11.25
C SER A 217 1.12 7.22 10.57
N ARG A 218 0.25 6.23 10.77
CA ARG A 218 0.31 4.93 10.09
C ARG A 218 0.02 5.05 8.59
N ALA A 219 -0.87 5.97 8.20
CA ALA A 219 -1.19 6.25 6.81
C ALA A 219 -0.18 7.26 6.23
N VAL A 220 0.55 6.84 5.20
CA VAL A 220 1.59 7.64 4.55
C VAL A 220 1.21 7.86 3.09
N PRO A 221 0.61 9.01 2.74
CA PRO A 221 0.41 9.38 1.35
C PRO A 221 1.76 9.73 0.71
N PHE A 222 2.02 9.20 -0.49
CA PHE A 222 3.29 9.38 -1.19
C PHE A 222 3.09 9.67 -2.70
N TYR A 223 3.98 10.48 -3.28
CA TYR A 223 3.92 10.90 -4.68
C TYR A 223 4.73 10.02 -5.63
N ASN A 224 5.78 9.38 -5.14
CA ASN A 224 6.65 8.52 -5.93
C ASN A 224 7.22 7.37 -5.09
N TYR A 225 7.64 6.30 -5.77
CA TYR A 225 8.06 5.08 -5.09
C TYR A 225 9.40 5.18 -4.37
N LEU A 226 10.21 6.24 -4.56
CA LEU A 226 11.33 6.51 -3.66
C LEU A 226 10.83 6.86 -2.26
N GLN A 227 9.74 7.65 -2.15
CA GLN A 227 9.14 7.96 -0.86
C GLN A 227 8.66 6.70 -0.13
N ALA A 228 7.98 5.81 -0.84
CA ALA A 228 7.56 4.52 -0.27
C ALA A 228 8.77 3.67 0.16
N ALA A 229 9.83 3.60 -0.66
CA ALA A 229 11.06 2.88 -0.35
C ALA A 229 11.75 3.42 0.91
N LEU A 230 11.81 4.74 1.08
CA LEU A 230 12.38 5.39 2.26
C LEU A 230 11.62 5.03 3.54
N VAL A 231 10.29 5.02 3.51
CA VAL A 231 9.47 4.61 4.67
C VAL A 231 9.69 3.14 5.02
N VAL A 232 9.64 2.26 4.01
CA VAL A 232 9.85 0.81 4.19
C VAL A 232 11.27 0.50 4.70
N HIS A 233 12.27 1.30 4.28
CA HIS A 233 13.63 1.21 4.77
C HIS A 233 13.74 1.63 6.24
N GLU A 234 13.14 2.74 6.64
CA GLU A 234 13.11 3.16 8.05
C GLU A 234 12.41 2.17 8.98
N ASP A 235 11.43 1.43 8.45
CA ASP A 235 10.75 0.37 9.19
C ASP A 235 11.58 -0.96 9.22
N GLY A 236 12.78 -0.96 8.61
CA GLY A 236 13.68 -2.12 8.58
C GLY A 236 13.18 -3.27 7.69
N ARG A 237 12.33 -2.97 6.71
CA ARG A 237 11.75 -3.97 5.78
C ARG A 237 12.42 -3.93 4.40
N LEU A 238 13.35 -3.01 4.20
CA LEU A 238 14.13 -2.83 2.96
C LEU A 238 15.54 -2.40 3.32
N GLY A 239 16.54 -2.98 2.68
CA GLY A 239 17.94 -2.52 2.82
C GLY A 239 18.18 -1.20 2.06
N ALA A 240 19.21 -0.45 2.45
CA ALA A 240 19.64 0.79 1.79
C ALA A 240 19.89 0.58 0.29
N ASP A 241 20.49 -0.55 -0.10
CA ASP A 241 20.69 -0.93 -1.51
C ASP A 241 19.38 -1.01 -2.30
N GLY A 242 18.28 -1.44 -1.65
CA GLY A 242 16.97 -1.48 -2.27
C GLY A 242 16.44 -0.07 -2.56
N VAL A 243 16.63 0.87 -1.63
CA VAL A 243 16.30 2.28 -1.83
C VAL A 243 17.12 2.87 -2.99
N MET A 244 18.42 2.59 -3.03
CA MET A 244 19.31 3.03 -4.11
C MET A 244 18.83 2.53 -5.48
N ARG A 245 18.46 1.25 -5.60
CA ARG A 245 17.96 0.69 -6.87
C ARG A 245 16.66 1.34 -7.33
N VAL A 246 15.75 1.69 -6.42
CA VAL A 246 14.55 2.48 -6.76
C VAL A 246 14.97 3.88 -7.24
N GLY A 247 15.89 4.55 -6.55
CA GLY A 247 16.43 5.84 -6.96
C GLY A 247 17.07 5.81 -8.35
N VAL A 248 17.89 4.79 -8.62
CA VAL A 248 18.53 4.58 -9.96
C VAL A 248 17.48 4.44 -11.06
N GLU A 249 16.43 3.63 -10.85
CA GLU A 249 15.35 3.49 -11.83
C GLU A 249 14.68 4.84 -12.12
N LEU A 250 14.37 5.62 -11.07
CA LEU A 250 13.74 6.92 -11.24
C LEU A 250 14.63 7.92 -12.01
N VAL A 251 15.93 7.91 -11.76
CA VAL A 251 16.89 8.75 -12.48
C VAL A 251 16.99 8.31 -13.94
N VAL A 252 17.30 7.04 -14.19
CA VAL A 252 17.65 6.54 -15.51
C VAL A 252 16.43 6.47 -16.43
N GLN A 253 15.29 6.01 -15.92
CA GLN A 253 14.12 5.75 -16.76
C GLN A 253 13.07 6.87 -16.70
N HIS A 254 13.04 7.67 -15.60
CA HIS A 254 12.02 8.66 -15.35
C HIS A 254 12.54 10.07 -15.17
N ARG A 255 13.84 10.30 -15.45
CA ARG A 255 14.50 11.62 -15.51
C ARG A 255 14.43 12.41 -14.18
N PHE A 256 14.45 11.70 -13.06
CA PHE A 256 14.65 12.37 -11.78
C PHE A 256 16.09 12.87 -11.70
N ASP A 257 16.24 14.12 -11.23
CA ASP A 257 17.54 14.65 -10.87
C ASP A 257 17.80 14.47 -9.35
N GLY A 258 19.00 14.80 -8.91
CA GLY A 258 19.38 14.66 -7.50
C GLY A 258 18.54 15.56 -6.58
N ASP A 259 18.10 16.72 -7.06
CA ASP A 259 17.20 17.59 -6.32
C ASP A 259 15.79 16.98 -6.16
N ALA A 260 15.29 16.29 -7.17
CA ALA A 260 14.00 15.58 -7.08
C ALA A 260 14.05 14.42 -6.07
N LEU A 261 15.18 13.67 -6.04
CA LEU A 261 15.40 12.64 -5.02
C LEU A 261 15.44 13.23 -3.63
N ALA A 262 16.20 14.32 -3.43
CA ALA A 262 16.29 15.02 -2.14
C ALA A 262 14.95 15.62 -1.71
N ARG A 263 14.19 16.24 -2.63
CA ARG A 263 12.84 16.74 -2.36
C ARG A 263 11.88 15.64 -1.93
N SER A 264 12.02 14.42 -2.46
CA SER A 264 11.19 13.28 -2.07
C SER A 264 11.38 12.91 -0.59
N TYR A 265 12.63 12.90 -0.10
CA TYR A 265 12.92 12.71 1.33
C TYR A 265 12.42 13.89 2.16
N LEU A 266 12.74 15.12 1.74
CA LEU A 266 12.41 16.35 2.46
C LEU A 266 10.90 16.52 2.65
N ASP A 267 10.09 16.15 1.64
CA ASP A 267 8.64 16.21 1.71
C ASP A 267 8.10 15.27 2.81
N LEU A 268 8.53 14.02 2.84
CA LEU A 268 8.16 13.07 3.91
C LEU A 268 8.62 13.54 5.29
N ALA A 269 9.84 14.08 5.38
CA ALA A 269 10.38 14.62 6.63
C ALA A 269 9.54 15.79 7.15
N ARG A 270 9.17 16.74 6.28
CA ARG A 270 8.31 17.90 6.63
C ARG A 270 6.92 17.48 7.10
N ARG A 271 6.38 16.42 6.49
CA ARG A 271 5.07 15.86 6.87
C ARG A 271 5.11 14.93 8.10
N GLY A 272 6.30 14.73 8.68
CA GLY A 272 6.48 13.94 9.90
C GLY A 272 6.36 12.42 9.70
N HIS A 273 6.58 11.92 8.49
CA HIS A 273 6.47 10.49 8.18
C HIS A 273 7.79 9.72 8.32
N LEU A 274 8.92 10.41 8.42
CA LEU A 274 10.25 9.81 8.63
C LEU A 274 10.79 10.14 10.02
N ARG A 275 11.38 9.14 10.68
CA ARG A 275 12.09 9.28 11.96
C ARG A 275 13.50 9.83 11.80
N GLY A 276 14.06 9.74 10.59
CA GLY A 276 15.44 10.11 10.28
C GLY A 276 16.49 9.15 10.85
N THR A 277 16.07 7.96 11.30
CA THR A 277 16.99 6.99 11.96
C THR A 277 17.83 6.22 10.94
N ALA A 278 17.29 5.92 9.76
CA ALA A 278 17.95 5.14 8.71
C ALA A 278 18.70 6.00 7.67
N ALA A 279 18.64 7.32 7.79
CA ALA A 279 19.25 8.23 6.81
C ALA A 279 20.78 8.09 6.73
N ARG A 280 21.44 7.84 7.86
CA ARG A 280 22.91 7.64 7.90
C ARG A 280 23.30 6.38 7.15
N ASP A 281 22.59 5.28 7.37
CA ASP A 281 22.89 4.01 6.70
C ASP A 281 22.69 4.12 5.19
N LEU A 282 21.64 4.85 4.77
CA LEU A 282 21.41 5.16 3.37
C LEU A 282 22.52 6.04 2.77
N ALA A 283 22.97 7.09 3.47
CA ALA A 283 24.08 7.92 3.00
C ALA A 283 25.35 7.11 2.81
N ILE A 284 25.74 6.31 3.82
CA ILE A 284 26.91 5.43 3.74
C ILE A 284 26.78 4.44 2.57
N ALA A 285 25.61 3.82 2.41
CA ALA A 285 25.38 2.87 1.32
C ALA A 285 25.52 3.53 -0.06
N ILE A 286 25.03 4.78 -0.20
CA ILE A 286 25.20 5.54 -1.45
C ILE A 286 26.69 5.88 -1.68
N GLU A 287 27.37 6.40 -0.67
CA GLU A 287 28.78 6.78 -0.77
C GLU A 287 29.69 5.59 -1.14
N THR A 288 29.40 4.41 -0.57
CA THR A 288 30.20 3.20 -0.80
C THR A 288 29.78 2.42 -2.05
N GLY A 289 28.50 2.45 -2.40
CA GLY A 289 27.91 1.64 -3.49
C GLY A 289 27.71 2.37 -4.81
N ALA A 290 27.66 3.71 -4.82
CA ALA A 290 27.49 4.50 -6.04
C ALA A 290 28.85 4.73 -6.72
N ASP A 291 29.36 3.71 -7.44
CA ASP A 291 30.51 3.86 -8.33
C ASP A 291 30.20 4.93 -9.40
N GLU A 292 31.21 5.72 -9.79
CA GLU A 292 31.08 6.75 -10.84
C GLU A 292 30.57 6.22 -12.18
N ARG A 293 30.79 4.94 -12.44
CA ARG A 293 30.29 4.23 -13.62
C ARG A 293 28.83 3.81 -13.53
N MET A 294 28.25 3.83 -12.34
CA MET A 294 26.86 3.43 -12.13
C MET A 294 25.92 4.55 -12.68
N PRO A 295 24.97 4.21 -13.55
CA PRO A 295 23.95 5.17 -13.97
C PRO A 295 23.22 5.77 -12.77
N GLY A 296 23.07 7.10 -12.69
CA GLY A 296 22.42 7.79 -11.59
C GLY A 296 23.27 8.00 -10.33
N ALA A 297 24.55 7.61 -10.33
CA ALA A 297 25.45 7.76 -9.17
C ALA A 297 25.57 9.23 -8.72
N ARG A 298 25.67 10.16 -9.67
CA ARG A 298 25.77 11.60 -9.39
C ARG A 298 24.53 12.11 -8.65
N GLU A 299 23.36 11.73 -9.13
CA GLU A 299 22.07 12.13 -8.56
C GLU A 299 21.85 11.55 -7.16
N LEU A 300 22.27 10.30 -6.95
CA LEU A 300 22.25 9.67 -5.63
C LEU A 300 23.20 10.36 -4.65
N ARG A 301 24.40 10.77 -5.10
CA ARG A 301 25.34 11.53 -4.24
C ARG A 301 24.75 12.86 -3.78
N VAL A 302 24.02 13.58 -4.65
CA VAL A 302 23.30 14.80 -4.25
C VAL A 302 22.27 14.51 -3.13
N LEU A 303 21.58 13.37 -3.21
CA LEU A 303 20.72 12.92 -2.12
C LEU A 303 21.53 12.66 -0.84
N ALA A 304 22.62 11.88 -0.93
CA ALA A 304 23.46 11.49 0.20
C ALA A 304 24.03 12.70 0.95
N GLU A 305 24.54 13.69 0.22
CA GLU A 305 25.09 14.93 0.78
C GLU A 305 24.05 15.72 1.63
N ARG A 306 22.77 15.66 1.26
CA ARG A 306 21.68 16.36 1.95
C ARG A 306 21.02 15.55 3.06
N LEU A 307 21.20 14.22 3.07
CA LEU A 307 20.53 13.35 4.04
C LEU A 307 20.78 13.73 5.51
N PRO A 308 21.99 14.12 5.96
CA PRO A 308 22.22 14.46 7.37
C PRO A 308 21.32 15.61 7.87
N GLU A 309 21.26 16.70 7.09
CA GLU A 309 20.44 17.87 7.43
C GLU A 309 18.95 17.54 7.40
N MET A 310 18.50 16.81 6.37
CA MET A 310 17.11 16.40 6.23
C MET A 310 16.70 15.38 7.30
N ALA A 311 17.59 14.52 7.76
CA ALA A 311 17.36 13.59 8.86
C ALA A 311 17.11 14.31 10.18
N ASP A 312 17.87 15.38 10.45
CA ASP A 312 17.65 16.19 11.63
C ASP A 312 16.29 16.93 11.61
N LEU A 313 15.86 17.35 10.43
CA LEU A 313 14.51 17.86 10.27
C LEU A 313 13.47 16.75 10.52
N ALA A 314 13.67 15.57 9.96
CA ALA A 314 12.79 14.42 10.17
C ALA A 314 12.61 14.09 11.65
N LYS A 315 13.71 13.99 12.42
CA LYS A 315 13.67 13.77 13.88
C LYS A 315 12.85 14.82 14.63
N ARG A 316 12.96 16.10 14.23
CA ARG A 316 12.20 17.19 14.87
C ARG A 316 10.73 17.17 14.53
N GLN A 317 10.36 16.77 13.29
CA GLN A 317 8.99 16.80 12.80
C GLN A 317 8.21 15.50 13.09
N TYR A 318 8.90 14.37 13.24
CA TYR A 318 8.24 13.09 13.47
C TYR A 318 7.33 13.11 14.70
N ARG A 319 6.09 12.70 14.50
CA ARG A 319 5.10 12.51 15.57
C ARG A 319 4.27 11.27 15.27
N GLU A 320 4.12 10.43 16.26
CA GLU A 320 3.12 9.37 16.20
C GLU A 320 1.75 9.94 16.58
N THR A 321 0.82 9.83 15.65
CA THR A 321 -0.56 10.26 15.85
C THR A 321 -1.49 9.07 15.65
N PRO A 322 -2.45 8.86 16.55
CA PRO A 322 -3.42 7.79 16.40
C PRO A 322 -4.36 8.05 15.21
N CYS A 323 -4.99 7.00 14.72
CA CYS A 323 -6.13 7.14 13.83
C CYS A 323 -7.31 7.74 14.61
N THR A 324 -7.87 8.81 14.08
CA THR A 324 -9.03 9.52 14.64
C THR A 324 -10.23 9.45 13.70
N CYS A 325 -10.25 8.48 12.78
CA CYS A 325 -11.31 8.34 11.80
C CYS A 325 -12.65 8.04 12.43
N ASP A 326 -13.63 8.89 12.16
CA ASP A 326 -15.03 8.51 12.26
C ASP A 326 -15.45 7.77 10.98
N TYR A 327 -15.34 6.44 11.02
CA TYR A 327 -15.65 5.58 9.86
C TYR A 327 -17.11 5.72 9.41
N LEU A 328 -18.04 5.99 10.32
CA LEU A 328 -19.46 6.16 10.00
C LEU A 328 -19.70 7.48 9.25
N ALA A 329 -19.14 8.57 9.75
CA ALA A 329 -19.22 9.86 9.07
C ALA A 329 -18.55 9.86 7.70
N LEU A 330 -17.43 9.15 7.54
CA LEU A 330 -16.75 9.00 6.26
C LEU A 330 -17.59 8.26 5.23
N VAL A 331 -18.24 7.15 5.60
CA VAL A 331 -19.16 6.41 4.71
C VAL A 331 -20.34 7.27 4.31
N GLU A 332 -20.92 8.02 5.25
CA GLU A 332 -22.05 8.91 4.98
C GLU A 332 -21.66 10.03 4.01
N THR A 333 -20.53 10.68 4.23
CA THR A 333 -20.00 11.72 3.35
C THR A 333 -19.78 11.19 1.94
N HIS A 334 -19.22 9.98 1.82
CA HIS A 334 -19.01 9.34 0.52
C HIS A 334 -20.33 9.04 -0.21
N ASN A 335 -21.33 8.54 0.51
CA ASN A 335 -22.66 8.29 -0.02
C ASN A 335 -23.38 9.58 -0.47
N GLN A 336 -23.20 10.70 0.26
CA GLN A 336 -23.78 12.01 -0.10
C GLN A 336 -23.15 12.61 -1.37
N ARG A 337 -21.81 12.56 -1.47
CA ARG A 337 -21.09 13.01 -2.68
C ARG A 337 -21.55 12.25 -3.94
N ARG A 338 -21.90 10.97 -3.80
CA ARG A 338 -22.43 10.15 -4.87
C ARG A 338 -23.84 10.58 -5.31
N LYS A 339 -24.72 10.93 -4.36
CA LYS A 339 -26.09 11.42 -4.68
C LYS A 339 -26.09 12.74 -5.45
N ARG A 340 -25.08 13.59 -5.24
CA ARG A 340 -24.94 14.89 -5.92
C ARG A 340 -24.36 14.78 -7.35
N ARG A 341 -23.75 13.63 -7.71
CA ARG A 341 -23.11 13.39 -9.02
C ARG A 341 -23.91 12.43 -9.92
N GLY A 342 -24.99 11.87 -9.47
CA GLY A 342 -25.90 10.98 -10.19
C GLY A 342 -27.26 11.56 -10.35
#